data_30de42e1c6de15fec70483720181ee92
#
_entry.id   30de42e1c6de15fec70483720181ee92
#
_cell.length_a   1.000
_cell.length_b   1.000
_cell.length_c   1.000
_cell.angle_alpha   90.00
_cell.angle_beta   90.00
_cell.angle_gamma   90.00
#
_symmetry.space_group_name_H-M   'P 1'
#
loop_
_entity.id
_entity.type
_entity.pdbx_description
1 polymer ?
#
loop_
_entity_poly.entity_id
_entity_poly.type
_entity_poly.pdbx_seq_one_letter_code
_entity_poly.pdbx_strand_id
1 'polypeptide(L)'
;MTTDEESGLAVSEVMDQAAENGIDLYSMEEGEAVTFMATDIATQSTKKVTVTRGTCYQYSDYGYGSYLTYKYTVQFGNVSATAYCVEPSKSSPGSGTYDITKLSDGKKLAKVCYYGTKASGDEGFFTEENGYGNLSAGARFILVHLAASYANGGDSAFSGASGTAKTLAMKLYNYCISQPEIPDVDMSFSDADVTAYVDGNSQRTKEITFKADELQSITMKLPSGVKLHNVTTGKTSKAGEAVEISGGTKFYLSAPLTQVQDVAGSWSATMKGSVTKDYSAYKISTGSGSQDLALVFGEGVDDEKYVDFKVTWVQYASVKVIKKDAKADAKLAGAVFGLYSDTNCTKLITKLPATDANGEASVQIIKTQDTVYLKEITAPTGYRINATAYNVKLEVSKTTTVTVPDEEQMGQLTVYKEGQVLTGADVTENGTTFKYEKRRQKGAIYDVYAGADIKTAYGAKVYSKGDLVKENLTTDSNGAVILKNLHLGTYIIKEKQAPTGFYNAGEEKSVTLSYAGQNVDVVFSETTFTNDRQKAEVVVTKQDKDTENPLDGGIFGLYAASDIKN
;
A
#
# COMPACT_ATOMS: atom_id res chain seq x y z
N MET A 1 -14.38 -22.97 14.58
CA MET A 1 -14.34 -22.99 16.07
C MET A 1 -15.62 -22.36 16.57
N THR A 2 -16.34 -23.08 17.40
CA THR A 2 -17.57 -22.63 18.05
C THR A 2 -17.21 -22.10 19.45
N THR A 3 -18.04 -21.24 20.00
CA THR A 3 -17.90 -20.77 21.40
C THR A 3 -17.75 -21.95 22.36
N ASP A 4 -16.89 -21.81 23.37
CA ASP A 4 -16.83 -22.73 24.49
C ASP A 4 -18.15 -22.61 25.30
N GLU A 5 -19.00 -23.61 25.18
CA GLU A 5 -20.33 -23.61 25.83
C GLU A 5 -20.28 -23.60 27.37
N GLU A 6 -19.14 -23.97 28.00
CA GLU A 6 -18.99 -23.99 29.46
C GLU A 6 -18.51 -22.66 30.06
N SER A 7 -17.68 -21.87 29.33
CA SER A 7 -17.14 -20.61 29.86
C SER A 7 -17.87 -19.37 29.36
N GLY A 8 -18.59 -19.46 28.23
CA GLY A 8 -19.28 -18.34 27.61
C GLY A 8 -18.36 -17.29 26.99
N LEU A 9 -17.05 -17.59 26.88
CA LEU A 9 -16.05 -16.70 26.31
C LEU A 9 -16.05 -16.74 24.76
N ALA A 10 -15.82 -15.63 24.12
CA ALA A 10 -15.60 -15.59 22.68
C ALA A 10 -14.27 -16.28 22.31
N VAL A 11 -14.18 -16.87 21.12
CA VAL A 11 -12.96 -17.55 20.65
C VAL A 11 -11.73 -16.66 20.72
N SER A 12 -11.90 -15.34 20.46
CA SER A 12 -10.81 -14.35 20.59
C SER A 12 -10.28 -14.22 22.01
N GLU A 13 -11.16 -14.25 23.01
CA GLU A 13 -10.78 -14.15 24.42
C GLU A 13 -10.04 -15.40 24.91
N VAL A 14 -10.43 -16.58 24.41
CA VAL A 14 -9.72 -17.85 24.68
C VAL A 14 -8.32 -17.82 24.04
N MET A 15 -8.18 -17.29 22.84
CA MET A 15 -6.89 -17.16 22.17
C MET A 15 -5.96 -16.16 22.86
N ASP A 16 -6.51 -15.04 23.34
CA ASP A 16 -5.74 -14.04 24.07
C ASP A 16 -5.24 -14.59 25.40
N GLN A 17 -6.09 -15.31 26.17
CA GLN A 17 -5.70 -15.97 27.42
C GLN A 17 -4.67 -17.09 27.23
N ALA A 18 -4.74 -17.83 26.11
CA ALA A 18 -3.74 -18.83 25.78
C ALA A 18 -2.36 -18.19 25.52
N ALA A 19 -2.35 -17.10 24.77
CA ALA A 19 -1.13 -16.35 24.45
C ALA A 19 -0.49 -15.75 25.71
N GLU A 20 -1.29 -15.20 26.62
CA GLU A 20 -0.85 -14.66 27.92
C GLU A 20 -0.21 -15.74 28.82
N ASN A 21 -0.67 -16.97 28.74
CA ASN A 21 -0.12 -18.10 29.49
C ASN A 21 0.98 -18.86 28.73
N GLY A 22 1.44 -18.36 27.58
CA GLY A 22 2.49 -18.99 26.78
C GLY A 22 2.08 -20.30 26.11
N ILE A 23 0.78 -20.51 25.90
CA ILE A 23 0.21 -21.73 25.31
C ILE A 23 -0.05 -21.46 23.83
N ASP A 24 0.60 -22.20 22.95
CA ASP A 24 0.37 -22.16 21.51
C ASP A 24 -0.76 -23.12 21.11
N LEU A 25 -1.96 -22.60 20.99
CA LEU A 25 -3.15 -23.38 20.61
C LEU A 25 -3.07 -23.95 19.17
N TYR A 26 -2.19 -23.44 18.34
CA TYR A 26 -1.99 -23.98 16.98
C TYR A 26 -1.09 -25.21 16.93
N SER A 27 -0.33 -25.47 18.02
CA SER A 27 0.54 -26.65 18.13
C SER A 27 -0.12 -27.83 18.85
N MET A 28 -1.36 -27.67 19.35
CA MET A 28 -2.07 -28.70 20.11
C MET A 28 -2.71 -29.74 19.19
N GLU A 29 -2.69 -31.01 19.64
CA GLU A 29 -3.37 -32.09 18.93
C GLU A 29 -4.89 -32.06 19.19
N GLU A 30 -5.68 -32.61 18.25
CA GLU A 30 -7.14 -32.67 18.37
C GLU A 30 -7.55 -33.52 19.58
N GLY A 31 -8.21 -32.89 20.57
CA GLY A 31 -8.63 -33.51 21.81
C GLY A 31 -7.86 -33.09 23.06
N GLU A 32 -6.79 -32.29 22.92
CA GLU A 32 -6.17 -31.65 24.09
C GLU A 32 -7.04 -30.49 24.58
N ALA A 33 -7.31 -30.48 25.90
CA ALA A 33 -8.10 -29.44 26.56
C ALA A 33 -7.21 -28.54 27.41
N VAL A 34 -7.29 -27.24 27.21
CA VAL A 34 -6.68 -26.22 28.07
C VAL A 34 -7.76 -25.67 29.00
N THR A 35 -7.58 -25.85 30.29
CA THR A 35 -8.45 -25.24 31.29
C THR A 35 -7.78 -23.95 31.77
N PHE A 36 -8.33 -22.83 31.36
CA PHE A 36 -7.99 -21.55 31.98
C PHE A 36 -8.75 -21.47 33.32
N MET A 37 -8.00 -21.41 34.42
CA MET A 37 -8.62 -20.92 35.65
C MET A 37 -8.95 -19.46 35.41
N ALA A 38 -10.23 -19.12 35.40
CA ALA A 38 -10.70 -17.76 35.33
C ALA A 38 -10.12 -16.98 36.51
N THR A 39 -8.91 -16.44 36.35
CA THR A 39 -8.41 -15.39 37.20
C THR A 39 -9.08 -14.13 36.71
N ASP A 40 -10.22 -13.84 37.34
CA ASP A 40 -10.89 -12.55 37.39
C ASP A 40 -10.69 -11.62 36.17
N ILE A 41 -11.50 -11.82 35.12
CA ILE A 41 -11.88 -10.72 34.25
C ILE A 41 -12.52 -9.69 35.16
N ALA A 42 -11.87 -8.58 35.37
CA ALA A 42 -12.21 -7.57 36.34
C ALA A 42 -13.54 -6.87 36.00
N THR A 43 -14.61 -7.45 36.46
CA THR A 43 -15.56 -6.65 37.24
C THR A 43 -14.73 -6.08 38.38
N GLN A 44 -14.73 -4.75 38.63
CA GLN A 44 -14.06 -4.13 39.76
C GLN A 44 -14.31 -4.98 41.03
N SER A 45 -13.50 -6.02 41.22
CA SER A 45 -13.52 -6.81 42.46
C SER A 45 -12.87 -5.89 43.46
N THR A 46 -13.64 -5.43 44.42
CA THR A 46 -13.14 -4.67 45.57
C THR A 46 -12.08 -5.52 46.22
N LYS A 47 -10.81 -5.17 46.02
CA LYS A 47 -9.71 -5.84 46.73
C LYS A 47 -9.91 -5.62 48.21
N LYS A 48 -9.64 -6.66 49.04
CA LYS A 48 -9.78 -6.57 50.49
C LYS A 48 -8.42 -6.37 51.13
N VAL A 49 -8.38 -5.51 52.14
CA VAL A 49 -7.18 -5.23 52.94
C VAL A 49 -7.43 -5.44 54.43
N THR A 50 -6.38 -5.82 55.13
CA THR A 50 -6.43 -5.89 56.60
C THR A 50 -6.02 -4.58 57.20
N VAL A 51 -6.90 -4.00 58.01
CA VAL A 51 -6.71 -2.75 58.73
C VAL A 51 -6.48 -3.02 60.21
N THR A 52 -5.41 -2.52 60.76
CA THR A 52 -5.11 -2.57 62.20
C THR A 52 -5.15 -1.18 62.78
N ARG A 53 -6.03 -0.94 63.77
CA ARG A 53 -6.09 0.31 64.53
C ARG A 53 -5.01 0.31 65.59
N GLY A 54 -4.14 1.30 65.52
CA GLY A 54 -2.98 1.45 66.39
C GLY A 54 -3.12 2.61 67.38
N THR A 55 -2.07 3.41 67.53
CA THR A 55 -1.96 4.52 68.48
C THR A 55 -3.07 5.53 68.34
N CYS A 56 -3.68 5.91 69.47
CA CYS A 56 -4.60 7.04 69.58
C CYS A 56 -3.82 8.34 69.80
N TYR A 57 -4.18 9.37 69.04
CA TYR A 57 -3.64 10.73 69.23
C TYR A 57 -4.77 11.68 69.57
N GLN A 58 -4.73 12.22 70.83
CA GLN A 58 -5.67 13.22 71.29
C GLN A 58 -5.17 14.58 70.81
N TYR A 59 -6.01 15.38 70.14
CA TYR A 59 -5.62 16.72 69.65
C TYR A 59 -5.26 17.69 70.80
N SER A 60 -5.92 17.54 71.95
CA SER A 60 -5.65 18.32 73.18
C SER A 60 -4.21 18.19 73.65
N ASP A 61 -3.58 17.02 73.53
CA ASP A 61 -2.22 16.76 73.98
C ASP A 61 -1.17 17.58 73.19
N TYR A 62 -1.57 18.09 72.03
CA TYR A 62 -0.72 18.88 71.10
C TYR A 62 -1.21 20.34 70.93
N GLY A 63 -2.27 20.75 71.65
CA GLY A 63 -2.88 22.07 71.49
C GLY A 63 -3.64 22.23 70.14
N TYR A 64 -4.05 21.14 69.55
CA TYR A 64 -4.64 21.13 68.21
C TYR A 64 -6.17 21.03 68.18
N GLY A 65 -6.84 20.98 69.34
CA GLY A 65 -8.28 20.98 69.45
C GLY A 65 -8.82 19.87 70.35
N SER A 66 -10.11 19.51 70.19
CA SER A 66 -10.83 18.59 71.04
C SER A 66 -11.07 17.21 70.45
N TYR A 67 -10.61 16.97 69.22
CA TYR A 67 -10.77 15.67 68.55
C TYR A 67 -9.67 14.67 68.92
N LEU A 68 -9.87 13.43 68.46
CA LEU A 68 -8.87 12.38 68.45
C LEU A 68 -8.84 11.69 67.09
N THR A 69 -7.71 11.09 66.78
CA THR A 69 -7.55 10.23 65.59
C THR A 69 -6.67 9.02 65.95
N TYR A 70 -6.77 7.98 65.14
CA TYR A 70 -5.92 6.80 65.30
C TYR A 70 -4.98 6.68 64.14
N LYS A 71 -3.78 6.17 64.40
CA LYS A 71 -2.90 5.68 63.34
C LYS A 71 -3.39 4.30 62.90
N TYR A 72 -3.71 4.14 61.66
CA TYR A 72 -4.08 2.86 61.10
C TYR A 72 -2.92 2.31 60.28
N THR A 73 -2.65 1.02 60.44
CA THR A 73 -1.75 0.27 59.57
C THR A 73 -2.61 -0.60 58.67
N VAL A 74 -2.43 -0.48 57.37
CA VAL A 74 -3.13 -1.26 56.35
C VAL A 74 -2.15 -2.24 55.75
N GLN A 75 -2.49 -3.51 55.76
CA GLN A 75 -1.71 -4.58 55.14
C GLN A 75 -2.35 -5.02 53.87
N PHE A 76 -1.58 -4.98 52.77
CA PHE A 76 -1.94 -5.49 51.47
C PHE A 76 -0.82 -6.42 50.97
N GLY A 77 -1.06 -7.71 50.87
CA GLY A 77 0.01 -8.69 50.61
C GLY A 77 1.17 -8.52 51.62
N ASN A 78 2.38 -8.29 51.11
CA ASN A 78 3.59 -8.11 51.91
C ASN A 78 3.88 -6.61 52.24
N VAL A 79 3.04 -5.68 51.77
CA VAL A 79 3.23 -4.25 51.92
C VAL A 79 2.33 -3.69 53.01
N SER A 80 2.84 -2.80 53.84
CA SER A 80 2.06 -2.05 54.84
C SER A 80 2.17 -0.54 54.64
N ALA A 81 1.04 0.15 54.80
CA ALA A 81 0.99 1.62 54.72
C ALA A 81 0.21 2.23 55.90
N THR A 82 0.45 3.49 56.19
CA THR A 82 -0.33 4.27 57.16
C THR A 82 -1.56 4.84 56.45
N ALA A 83 -2.75 4.59 57.04
CA ALA A 83 -3.98 5.24 56.57
C ALA A 83 -4.49 6.27 57.57
N TYR A 84 -5.23 7.22 57.04
CA TYR A 84 -5.80 8.37 57.73
C TYR A 84 -7.31 8.36 57.62
N CYS A 85 -8.01 8.66 58.73
CA CYS A 85 -9.44 8.96 58.66
C CYS A 85 -9.71 10.20 57.79
N VAL A 86 -10.78 10.17 57.01
CA VAL A 86 -11.07 11.29 56.06
C VAL A 86 -12.49 11.85 56.18
N GLU A 87 -13.27 11.35 57.17
CA GLU A 87 -14.66 11.80 57.42
C GLU A 87 -14.85 12.13 58.93
N PRO A 88 -14.35 13.26 59.40
CA PRO A 88 -14.27 13.59 60.83
C PRO A 88 -15.61 13.65 61.57
N SER A 89 -16.73 13.67 60.91
CA SER A 89 -18.09 13.63 61.48
C SER A 89 -18.56 12.23 61.89
N LYS A 90 -17.84 11.18 61.48
CA LYS A 90 -18.17 9.78 61.82
C LYS A 90 -17.24 9.19 62.87
N SER A 91 -17.63 8.08 63.48
CA SER A 91 -16.79 7.37 64.47
C SER A 91 -15.55 6.76 63.81
N SER A 92 -14.45 6.64 64.56
CA SER A 92 -13.22 5.97 64.09
C SER A 92 -13.44 4.47 63.88
N PRO A 93 -13.03 3.89 62.77
CA PRO A 93 -13.25 2.46 62.48
C PRO A 93 -12.43 1.55 63.41
N GLY A 94 -12.87 0.29 63.58
CA GLY A 94 -12.14 -0.78 64.27
C GLY A 94 -11.06 -1.39 63.37
N SER A 95 -10.31 -2.35 63.95
CA SER A 95 -9.50 -3.28 63.15
C SER A 95 -10.41 -4.26 62.42
N GLY A 96 -10.04 -4.65 61.20
CA GLY A 96 -10.85 -5.59 60.42
C GLY A 96 -10.35 -5.73 58.99
N THR A 97 -11.09 -6.48 58.19
CA THR A 97 -10.86 -6.61 56.74
C THR A 97 -11.91 -5.80 56.01
N TYR A 98 -11.47 -4.90 55.16
CA TYR A 98 -12.31 -3.91 54.48
C TYR A 98 -12.03 -3.88 52.99
N ASP A 99 -13.00 -3.39 52.23
CA ASP A 99 -12.85 -3.16 50.77
C ASP A 99 -12.00 -1.90 50.50
N ILE A 100 -11.10 -2.01 49.55
CA ILE A 100 -10.23 -0.91 49.11
C ILE A 100 -10.46 -0.59 47.62
N THR A 101 -10.51 0.68 47.29
CA THR A 101 -10.73 1.18 45.91
C THR A 101 -9.72 2.25 45.58
N LYS A 102 -9.10 2.18 44.38
CA LYS A 102 -8.23 3.23 43.87
C LYS A 102 -9.04 4.50 43.55
N LEU A 103 -8.56 5.66 43.95
CA LEU A 103 -9.20 6.96 43.69
C LEU A 103 -8.71 7.51 42.33
N SER A 104 -9.61 7.73 41.38
CA SER A 104 -9.31 8.32 40.07
C SER A 104 -8.97 9.82 40.16
N ASP A 105 -9.52 10.53 41.17
CA ASP A 105 -9.35 11.95 41.42
C ASP A 105 -8.44 12.25 42.61
N GLY A 106 -7.76 11.22 43.11
CA GLY A 106 -6.98 11.25 44.35
C GLY A 106 -5.64 11.99 44.31
N LYS A 107 -5.29 12.71 43.24
CA LYS A 107 -3.97 13.34 43.05
C LYS A 107 -3.55 14.26 44.21
N LYS A 108 -4.46 15.10 44.72
CA LYS A 108 -4.17 15.99 45.84
C LYS A 108 -3.90 15.21 47.13
N LEU A 109 -4.70 14.20 47.42
CA LEU A 109 -4.52 13.31 48.54
C LEU A 109 -3.20 12.54 48.43
N ALA A 110 -2.89 12.02 47.27
CA ALA A 110 -1.63 11.32 46.99
C ALA A 110 -0.43 12.24 47.27
N LYS A 111 -0.44 13.49 46.78
CA LYS A 111 0.63 14.47 47.07
C LYS A 111 0.78 14.75 48.56
N VAL A 112 -0.31 14.91 49.31
CA VAL A 112 -0.24 15.12 50.75
C VAL A 112 0.38 13.91 51.46
N CYS A 113 -0.03 12.69 51.12
CA CYS A 113 0.54 11.49 51.75
C CYS A 113 2.00 11.27 51.33
N TYR A 114 2.36 11.58 50.09
CA TYR A 114 3.72 11.37 49.58
C TYR A 114 4.71 12.41 50.16
N TYR A 115 4.43 13.70 49.99
CA TYR A 115 5.32 14.78 50.41
C TYR A 115 5.18 15.15 51.87
N GLY A 116 4.06 14.83 52.53
CA GLY A 116 3.82 15.11 53.92
C GLY A 116 4.39 14.10 54.92
N THR A 117 4.69 12.86 54.48
CA THR A 117 5.04 11.72 55.34
C THR A 117 6.46 11.17 55.17
N LYS A 118 7.35 11.81 54.45
CA LYS A 118 8.66 11.28 54.04
C LYS A 118 8.60 10.07 53.06
N ALA A 119 7.48 9.81 52.45
CA ALA A 119 7.41 8.77 51.41
C ALA A 119 8.29 9.11 50.21
N SER A 120 8.58 10.37 49.98
CA SER A 120 9.49 10.87 48.95
C SER A 120 10.98 10.56 49.20
N GLY A 121 11.33 10.05 50.39
CA GLY A 121 12.72 9.78 50.78
C GLY A 121 13.49 11.00 51.31
N ASP A 122 12.92 12.18 51.29
CA ASP A 122 13.41 13.39 51.91
C ASP A 122 12.70 13.70 53.25
N GLU A 123 13.01 14.80 53.89
CA GLU A 123 12.35 15.15 55.15
C GLU A 123 10.94 15.74 54.95
N GLY A 124 10.50 15.96 53.74
CA GLY A 124 9.21 16.52 53.39
C GLY A 124 9.00 17.92 53.99
N PHE A 125 7.77 18.20 54.43
CA PHE A 125 7.41 19.48 55.04
C PHE A 125 8.04 19.71 56.43
N PHE A 126 8.30 18.66 57.19
CA PHE A 126 8.69 18.73 58.58
C PHE A 126 10.21 18.87 58.79
N THR A 127 10.81 19.88 58.20
CA THR A 127 12.23 20.18 58.31
C THR A 127 12.48 21.34 59.28
N GLU A 128 13.71 21.46 59.75
CA GLU A 128 14.14 22.63 60.53
C GLU A 128 14.11 23.92 59.70
N GLU A 129 14.43 23.81 58.41
CA GLU A 129 14.39 24.91 57.45
C GLU A 129 12.98 25.50 57.30
N ASN A 130 11.96 24.65 57.27
CA ASN A 130 10.55 25.07 57.24
C ASN A 130 10.03 25.52 58.62
N GLY A 131 10.82 25.39 59.69
CA GLY A 131 10.45 25.73 61.05
C GLY A 131 9.57 24.70 61.77
N TYR A 132 9.45 23.50 61.24
CA TYR A 132 8.58 22.42 61.76
C TYR A 132 9.33 21.13 62.11
N GLY A 133 10.65 21.12 62.02
CA GLY A 133 11.51 19.98 62.35
C GLY A 133 11.37 19.48 63.77
N ASN A 134 11.08 20.35 64.72
CA ASN A 134 10.95 20.03 66.14
C ASN A 134 9.58 19.52 66.56
N LEU A 135 8.60 19.37 65.64
CA LEU A 135 7.30 18.80 65.99
C LEU A 135 7.42 17.31 66.34
N SER A 136 6.75 16.90 67.41
CA SER A 136 6.69 15.50 67.80
C SER A 136 6.00 14.64 66.71
N ALA A 137 6.27 13.31 66.70
CA ALA A 137 5.68 12.41 65.73
C ALA A 137 4.14 12.41 65.76
N GLY A 138 3.51 12.58 66.96
CA GLY A 138 2.07 12.71 67.08
C GLY A 138 1.53 14.00 66.49
N ALA A 139 2.21 15.13 66.73
CA ALA A 139 1.84 16.42 66.16
C ALA A 139 1.92 16.37 64.60
N ARG A 140 2.99 15.82 64.06
CA ARG A 140 3.16 15.62 62.62
C ARG A 140 2.03 14.74 62.04
N PHE A 141 1.73 13.61 62.71
CA PHE A 141 0.66 12.69 62.28
C PHE A 141 -0.69 13.41 62.21
N ILE A 142 -1.07 14.19 63.26
CA ILE A 142 -2.33 14.91 63.28
C ILE A 142 -2.40 15.94 62.12
N LEU A 143 -1.31 16.65 61.82
CA LEU A 143 -1.28 17.64 60.74
C LEU A 143 -1.43 17.00 59.36
N VAL A 144 -0.77 15.84 59.13
CA VAL A 144 -0.95 15.08 57.89
C VAL A 144 -2.36 14.55 57.75
N HIS A 145 -2.93 14.00 58.87
CA HIS A 145 -4.30 13.56 58.91
C HIS A 145 -5.31 14.67 58.55
N LEU A 146 -5.15 15.88 59.09
CA LEU A 146 -5.98 17.04 58.78
C LEU A 146 -5.84 17.48 57.34
N ALA A 147 -4.61 17.52 56.82
CA ALA A 147 -4.35 17.89 55.44
C ALA A 147 -4.90 16.83 54.42
N ALA A 148 -4.77 15.54 54.75
CA ALA A 148 -5.33 14.45 53.96
C ALA A 148 -6.87 14.46 53.97
N SER A 149 -7.49 14.67 55.13
CA SER A 149 -8.94 14.84 55.26
C SER A 149 -9.43 16.05 54.45
N TYR A 150 -8.68 17.17 54.49
CA TYR A 150 -9.00 18.36 53.67
C TYR A 150 -8.89 18.06 52.17
N ALA A 151 -7.85 17.36 51.77
CA ALA A 151 -7.69 16.95 50.35
C ALA A 151 -8.85 16.08 49.87
N ASN A 152 -9.46 15.25 50.76
CA ASN A 152 -10.57 14.37 50.45
C ASN A 152 -11.95 15.03 50.55
N GLY A 153 -12.20 15.88 51.54
CA GLY A 153 -13.52 16.38 51.91
C GLY A 153 -13.63 17.89 52.18
N GLY A 154 -12.58 18.67 51.93
CA GLY A 154 -12.59 20.12 52.11
C GLY A 154 -12.64 20.59 53.58
N ASP A 155 -13.26 21.73 53.84
CA ASP A 155 -13.25 22.43 55.15
C ASP A 155 -13.84 21.63 56.32
N SER A 156 -14.66 20.63 56.07
CA SER A 156 -15.20 19.72 57.11
C SER A 156 -14.10 18.99 57.88
N ALA A 157 -12.92 18.83 57.28
CA ALA A 157 -11.73 18.25 57.88
C ALA A 157 -11.28 18.97 59.17
N PHE A 158 -11.61 20.26 59.35
CA PHE A 158 -11.18 21.07 60.48
C PHE A 158 -12.20 21.18 61.60
N SER A 159 -13.34 20.47 61.51
CA SER A 159 -14.28 20.38 62.61
C SER A 159 -13.60 19.82 63.84
N GLY A 160 -13.66 20.57 64.99
CA GLY A 160 -12.97 20.20 66.23
C GLY A 160 -11.46 20.45 66.27
N ALA A 161 -10.83 20.94 65.17
CA ALA A 161 -9.44 21.37 65.18
C ALA A 161 -9.31 22.83 65.66
N SER A 162 -8.20 23.13 66.38
CA SER A 162 -7.91 24.51 66.75
C SER A 162 -7.51 25.36 65.54
N GLY A 163 -7.61 26.69 65.65
CA GLY A 163 -7.16 27.60 64.57
C GLY A 163 -5.68 27.43 64.24
N THR A 164 -4.84 27.12 65.22
CA THR A 164 -3.43 26.79 65.01
C THR A 164 -3.26 25.53 64.17
N ALA A 165 -3.98 24.45 64.53
CA ALA A 165 -3.92 23.19 63.77
C ALA A 165 -4.41 23.38 62.33
N LYS A 166 -5.51 24.10 62.11
CA LYS A 166 -6.01 24.44 60.74
C LYS A 166 -4.95 25.18 59.94
N THR A 167 -4.33 26.23 60.55
CA THR A 167 -3.32 27.03 59.86
C THR A 167 -2.11 26.19 59.46
N LEU A 168 -1.62 25.33 60.35
CA LEU A 168 -0.47 24.46 60.07
C LEU A 168 -0.80 23.37 59.03
N ALA A 169 -1.97 22.73 59.15
CA ALA A 169 -2.40 21.73 58.16
C ALA A 169 -2.61 22.34 56.78
N MET A 170 -3.11 23.56 56.68
CA MET A 170 -3.24 24.27 55.41
C MET A 170 -1.89 24.66 54.78
N LYS A 171 -0.90 25.04 55.62
CA LYS A 171 0.48 25.28 55.14
C LYS A 171 1.07 23.97 54.58
N LEU A 172 0.94 22.86 55.32
CA LEU A 172 1.35 21.53 54.86
C LEU A 172 0.68 21.17 53.54
N TYR A 173 -0.65 21.30 53.47
CA TYR A 173 -1.41 21.03 52.27
C TYR A 173 -0.88 21.84 51.07
N ASN A 174 -0.75 23.18 51.21
CA ASN A 174 -0.28 24.03 50.13
C ASN A 174 1.15 23.68 49.70
N TYR A 175 2.03 23.34 50.64
CA TYR A 175 3.38 22.85 50.35
C TYR A 175 3.28 21.58 49.46
N CYS A 176 2.52 20.57 49.88
CA CYS A 176 2.41 19.32 49.14
C CYS A 176 1.83 19.52 47.74
N ILE A 177 0.84 20.40 47.58
CA ILE A 177 0.22 20.65 46.27
C ILE A 177 1.16 21.41 45.33
N SER A 178 2.05 22.25 45.87
CA SER A 178 3.05 22.97 45.06
C SER A 178 4.22 22.09 44.59
N GLN A 179 4.37 20.90 45.15
CA GLN A 179 5.44 19.98 44.76
C GLN A 179 5.16 19.38 43.37
N PRO A 180 6.19 18.86 42.67
CA PRO A 180 6.03 18.12 41.40
C PRO A 180 4.97 17.03 41.49
N GLU A 181 4.49 16.56 40.34
CA GLU A 181 3.63 15.34 40.30
C GLU A 181 4.43 14.17 40.85
N ILE A 182 3.75 13.32 41.65
CA ILE A 182 4.36 12.08 42.12
C ILE A 182 4.51 11.12 40.94
N PRO A 183 5.58 10.30 40.92
CA PRO A 183 5.80 9.38 39.82
C PRO A 183 4.61 8.44 39.59
N ASP A 184 4.19 8.34 38.35
CA ASP A 184 3.12 7.48 37.91
C ASP A 184 3.69 6.28 37.15
N VAL A 185 3.10 5.11 37.29
CA VAL A 185 3.47 3.90 36.54
C VAL A 185 2.61 3.68 35.30
N ASP A 186 1.64 4.55 35.03
CA ASP A 186 0.83 4.44 33.84
C ASP A 186 1.64 4.76 32.60
N MET A 187 1.55 3.87 31.62
CA MET A 187 2.26 3.96 30.36
C MET A 187 1.30 3.83 29.20
N SER A 188 1.56 4.57 28.13
CA SER A 188 0.88 4.42 26.86
C SER A 188 1.71 5.00 25.73
N PHE A 189 1.38 4.65 24.49
CA PHE A 189 1.83 5.39 23.32
C PHE A 189 0.76 6.37 22.86
N SER A 190 1.17 7.48 22.25
CA SER A 190 0.21 8.41 21.64
C SER A 190 -0.61 7.74 20.53
N ASP A 191 -0.07 6.67 19.96
CA ASP A 191 -0.70 5.77 19.01
C ASP A 191 -0.02 4.41 19.15
N ALA A 192 -0.76 3.39 19.51
CA ALA A 192 -0.23 2.06 19.80
C ALA A 192 -0.28 1.11 18.59
N ASP A 193 -1.13 1.38 17.58
CA ASP A 193 -1.21 0.61 16.33
C ASP A 193 -0.99 1.54 15.14
N VAL A 194 0.17 1.45 14.52
CA VAL A 194 0.64 2.42 13.51
C VAL A 194 0.90 1.73 12.19
N THR A 195 0.37 2.27 11.11
CA THR A 195 0.75 1.86 9.75
C THR A 195 1.85 2.78 9.23
N ALA A 196 2.93 2.18 8.72
CA ALA A 196 4.02 2.91 8.07
C ALA A 196 3.59 3.46 6.70
N TYR A 197 4.26 4.49 6.23
CA TYR A 197 4.09 5.06 4.90
C TYR A 197 5.45 5.21 4.20
N VAL A 198 5.42 5.35 2.87
CA VAL A 198 6.64 5.53 2.06
C VAL A 198 7.23 6.92 2.26
N ASP A 199 8.53 6.97 2.46
CA ASP A 199 9.31 8.20 2.56
C ASP A 199 10.61 8.03 1.75
N GLY A 200 10.60 8.52 0.51
CA GLY A 200 11.70 8.32 -0.44
C GLY A 200 11.97 6.85 -0.74
N ASN A 201 13.19 6.39 -0.48
CA ASN A 201 13.61 4.99 -0.70
C ASN A 201 13.41 4.09 0.54
N SER A 202 12.70 4.56 1.54
CA SER A 202 12.39 3.85 2.77
C SER A 202 10.91 3.99 3.13
N GLN A 203 10.51 3.33 4.20
CA GLN A 203 9.21 3.54 4.82
C GLN A 203 9.38 3.91 6.28
N ARG A 204 8.45 4.68 6.83
CA ARG A 204 8.50 5.12 8.23
C ARG A 204 7.12 5.28 8.86
N THR A 205 7.07 5.28 10.18
CA THR A 205 5.87 5.66 10.93
C THR A 205 5.76 7.19 11.04
N LYS A 206 4.57 7.68 11.37
CA LYS A 206 4.43 9.01 11.96
C LYS A 206 5.20 9.10 13.29
N GLU A 207 5.35 10.31 13.81
CA GLU A 207 5.93 10.50 15.13
C GLU A 207 4.99 9.99 16.23
N ILE A 208 5.56 9.32 17.22
CA ILE A 208 4.89 8.67 18.32
C ILE A 208 5.53 9.17 19.61
N THR A 209 4.73 9.41 20.63
CA THR A 209 5.23 9.80 21.96
C THR A 209 4.99 8.65 22.93
N PHE A 210 6.02 8.20 23.63
CA PHE A 210 5.88 7.33 24.79
C PHE A 210 5.43 8.16 25.98
N LYS A 211 4.17 8.00 26.37
CA LYS A 211 3.53 8.70 27.48
C LYS A 211 3.77 7.90 28.76
N ALA A 212 4.68 8.35 29.55
CA ALA A 212 5.02 7.80 30.86
C ALA A 212 5.70 8.88 31.68
N ASP A 213 5.91 8.62 32.97
CA ASP A 213 6.76 9.43 33.81
C ASP A 213 8.21 9.44 33.28
N GLU A 214 8.96 10.55 33.47
CA GLU A 214 10.34 10.67 32.95
C GLU A 214 11.30 9.66 33.57
N LEU A 215 11.00 9.14 34.76
CA LEU A 215 11.77 8.11 35.45
C LEU A 215 11.49 6.70 34.96
N GLN A 216 10.44 6.53 34.17
CA GLN A 216 10.10 5.24 33.53
C GLN A 216 10.83 5.10 32.20
N SER A 217 11.23 3.88 31.91
CA SER A 217 11.77 3.54 30.59
C SER A 217 11.34 2.14 30.18
N ILE A 218 11.27 1.92 28.88
CA ILE A 218 11.08 0.60 28.28
C ILE A 218 12.22 0.33 27.32
N THR A 219 12.55 -0.94 27.13
CA THR A 219 13.51 -1.39 26.09
C THR A 219 12.76 -2.05 24.96
N MET A 220 12.75 -1.41 23.79
CA MET A 220 12.15 -1.92 22.57
C MET A 220 13.19 -2.73 21.79
N LYS A 221 12.95 -4.03 21.56
CA LYS A 221 13.78 -4.86 20.68
C LYS A 221 13.25 -4.74 19.26
N LEU A 222 14.02 -4.05 18.41
CA LEU A 222 13.62 -3.81 17.02
C LEU A 222 13.91 -5.04 16.14
N PRO A 223 13.05 -5.36 15.14
CA PRO A 223 13.36 -6.35 14.11
C PRO A 223 14.56 -5.94 13.26
N SER A 224 15.21 -6.92 12.63
CA SER A 224 16.28 -6.66 11.66
C SER A 224 15.81 -5.68 10.59
N GLY A 225 16.64 -4.67 10.28
CA GLY A 225 16.34 -3.63 9.30
C GLY A 225 15.57 -2.42 9.87
N VAL A 226 14.92 -2.53 11.02
CA VAL A 226 14.19 -1.42 11.65
C VAL A 226 15.12 -0.55 12.48
N LYS A 227 14.98 0.78 12.36
CA LYS A 227 15.69 1.79 13.14
C LYS A 227 14.69 2.66 13.90
N LEU A 228 15.07 3.07 15.11
CA LEU A 228 14.35 4.08 15.88
C LEU A 228 15.07 5.43 15.74
N HIS A 229 14.30 6.45 15.39
CA HIS A 229 14.75 7.85 15.34
C HIS A 229 14.14 8.59 16.52
N ASN A 230 14.94 8.86 17.53
CA ASN A 230 14.51 9.62 18.71
C ASN A 230 14.50 11.11 18.35
N VAL A 231 13.31 11.68 18.19
CA VAL A 231 13.11 13.10 17.83
C VAL A 231 13.49 14.02 18.98
N THR A 232 13.28 13.58 20.23
CA THR A 232 13.61 14.36 21.42
C THR A 232 15.11 14.61 21.55
N THR A 233 15.94 13.62 21.22
CA THR A 233 17.42 13.71 21.36
C THR A 233 18.15 13.87 20.03
N GLY A 234 17.47 13.74 18.90
CA GLY A 234 18.07 13.71 17.56
C GLY A 234 18.89 12.47 17.23
N LYS A 235 18.90 11.44 18.08
CA LYS A 235 19.70 10.21 17.90
C LYS A 235 18.92 9.18 17.08
N THR A 236 19.65 8.40 16.28
CA THR A 236 19.12 7.26 15.51
C THR A 236 19.84 5.98 15.94
N SER A 237 19.07 4.90 16.18
CA SER A 237 19.61 3.59 16.54
C SER A 237 20.25 2.90 15.34
N LYS A 238 21.05 1.86 15.59
CA LYS A 238 21.40 0.88 14.56
C LYS A 238 20.16 0.03 14.20
N ALA A 239 20.16 -0.53 13.01
CA ALA A 239 19.08 -1.42 12.58
C ALA A 239 19.06 -2.71 13.42
N GLY A 240 17.89 -3.08 13.93
CA GLY A 240 17.70 -4.29 14.75
C GLY A 240 18.25 -4.20 16.18
N GLU A 241 18.64 -3.03 16.63
CA GLU A 241 19.17 -2.79 17.98
C GLU A 241 18.02 -2.76 19.01
N ALA A 242 18.31 -3.22 20.23
CA ALA A 242 17.44 -2.96 21.38
C ALA A 242 17.64 -1.52 21.84
N VAL A 243 16.56 -0.74 21.92
CA VAL A 243 16.60 0.69 22.21
C VAL A 243 15.81 0.99 23.48
N GLU A 244 16.46 1.62 24.44
CA GLU A 244 15.80 2.16 25.62
C GLU A 244 15.21 3.54 25.31
N ILE A 245 13.93 3.74 25.66
CA ILE A 245 13.25 5.04 25.61
C ILE A 245 12.64 5.36 26.98
N SER A 246 12.76 6.61 27.42
CA SER A 246 12.18 7.12 28.67
C SER A 246 10.84 7.81 28.41
N GLY A 247 10.03 7.97 29.45
CA GLY A 247 8.79 8.74 29.40
C GLY A 247 9.00 10.10 28.75
N GLY A 248 8.03 10.56 27.99
CA GLY A 248 8.09 11.78 27.20
C GLY A 248 8.86 11.69 25.87
N THR A 249 9.56 10.58 25.60
CA THR A 249 10.32 10.42 24.36
C THR A 249 9.39 10.43 23.14
N LYS A 250 9.68 11.33 22.19
CA LYS A 250 9.07 11.37 20.87
C LYS A 250 9.99 10.68 19.87
N PHE A 251 9.45 9.76 19.09
CA PHE A 251 10.24 8.96 18.13
C PHE A 251 9.40 8.57 16.91
N TYR A 252 10.07 8.09 15.87
CA TYR A 252 9.47 7.33 14.78
C TYR A 252 10.37 6.14 14.42
N LEU A 253 9.77 5.12 13.80
CA LEU A 253 10.50 3.98 13.28
C LEU A 253 10.63 4.10 11.76
N SER A 254 11.77 3.65 11.22
CA SER A 254 12.00 3.54 9.78
C SER A 254 12.54 2.16 9.40
N ALA A 255 12.25 1.74 8.16
CA ALA A 255 12.70 0.46 7.62
C ALA A 255 12.89 0.54 6.10
N PRO A 256 13.67 -0.37 5.47
CA PRO A 256 13.69 -0.53 4.03
C PRO A 256 12.30 -0.85 3.47
N LEU A 257 12.05 -0.56 2.19
CA LEU A 257 10.79 -0.92 1.51
C LEU A 257 10.54 -2.43 1.45
N THR A 258 11.58 -3.23 1.67
CA THR A 258 11.51 -4.72 1.71
C THR A 258 11.17 -5.27 3.10
N GLN A 259 10.97 -4.41 4.10
CA GLN A 259 10.60 -4.85 5.45
C GLN A 259 9.24 -5.55 5.43
N VAL A 260 9.18 -6.77 5.94
CA VAL A 260 7.97 -7.60 5.97
C VAL A 260 7.56 -8.03 7.38
N GLN A 261 8.49 -7.97 8.33
CA GLN A 261 8.23 -8.31 9.71
C GLN A 261 7.69 -7.09 10.46
N ASP A 262 6.52 -7.22 11.04
CA ASP A 262 5.92 -6.18 11.87
C ASP A 262 6.69 -6.00 13.18
N VAL A 263 6.65 -4.79 13.73
CA VAL A 263 7.06 -4.51 15.10
C VAL A 263 5.83 -4.69 15.97
N ALA A 264 5.83 -5.68 16.81
CA ALA A 264 4.77 -5.88 17.78
C ALA A 264 5.39 -6.39 19.09
N GLY A 265 4.80 -6.05 20.20
CA GLY A 265 5.24 -6.53 21.50
C GLY A 265 4.63 -5.75 22.65
N SER A 266 4.69 -6.37 23.81
CA SER A 266 4.45 -5.75 25.10
C SER A 266 5.79 -5.50 25.79
N TRP A 267 5.95 -4.34 26.43
CA TRP A 267 7.16 -3.99 27.18
C TRP A 267 6.80 -3.58 28.59
N SER A 268 7.54 -4.12 29.59
CA SER A 268 7.44 -3.70 30.97
C SER A 268 8.19 -2.39 31.21
N ALA A 269 7.70 -1.58 32.14
CA ALA A 269 8.39 -0.38 32.57
C ALA A 269 9.64 -0.73 33.38
N THR A 270 10.73 0.00 33.10
CA THR A 270 11.90 0.03 33.99
C THR A 270 11.94 1.37 34.70
N MET A 271 11.78 1.35 36.03
CA MET A 271 11.89 2.56 36.84
C MET A 271 13.35 2.91 37.07
N LYS A 272 13.73 4.16 36.80
CA LYS A 272 15.08 4.68 37.06
C LYS A 272 15.12 5.50 38.37
N GLY A 273 16.15 5.33 39.17
CA GLY A 273 16.35 6.02 40.42
C GLY A 273 15.68 5.35 41.61
N SER A 274 15.38 6.12 42.67
CA SER A 274 14.81 5.62 43.93
C SER A 274 13.30 5.34 43.87
N VAL A 275 12.65 5.63 42.74
CA VAL A 275 11.20 5.43 42.58
C VAL A 275 10.91 4.02 42.09
N THR A 276 10.69 3.14 43.04
CA THR A 276 10.35 1.71 42.78
C THR A 276 8.88 1.41 43.08
N LYS A 277 8.03 2.43 43.27
CA LYS A 277 6.66 2.22 43.78
C LYS A 277 5.67 3.16 43.10
N ASP A 278 4.50 2.61 42.77
CA ASP A 278 3.31 3.38 42.40
C ASP A 278 2.67 3.99 43.65
N TYR A 279 2.64 5.31 43.74
CA TYR A 279 2.04 6.03 44.86
C TYR A 279 0.61 6.47 44.54
N SER A 280 -0.27 5.52 44.28
CA SER A 280 -1.69 5.80 44.07
C SER A 280 -2.43 6.04 45.39
N ALA A 281 -3.41 6.94 45.38
CA ALA A 281 -4.32 7.14 46.50
C ALA A 281 -5.46 6.13 46.47
N TYR A 282 -5.75 5.57 47.64
CA TYR A 282 -6.81 4.61 47.83
C TYR A 282 -7.76 5.01 48.93
N LYS A 283 -9.00 4.59 48.83
CA LYS A 283 -10.03 4.72 49.85
C LYS A 283 -10.43 3.32 50.36
N ILE A 284 -10.53 3.19 51.67
CA ILE A 284 -11.03 1.97 52.33
C ILE A 284 -12.41 2.29 52.89
N SER A 285 -13.40 1.52 52.41
CA SER A 285 -14.79 1.67 52.87
C SER A 285 -15.02 0.84 54.13
N THR A 286 -15.27 1.51 55.25
CA THR A 286 -15.37 0.86 56.55
C THR A 286 -16.81 0.69 57.06
N GLY A 287 -17.79 1.09 56.26
CA GLY A 287 -19.24 0.99 56.54
C GLY A 287 -19.87 2.35 56.90
N SER A 288 -21.21 2.39 56.82
CA SER A 288 -21.95 3.66 56.90
C SER A 288 -21.85 4.41 58.24
N GLY A 289 -21.53 3.71 59.35
CA GLY A 289 -21.42 4.29 60.70
C GLY A 289 -20.02 4.74 61.10
N SER A 290 -18.99 4.39 60.33
CA SER A 290 -17.59 4.73 60.60
C SER A 290 -16.95 5.56 59.50
N GLN A 291 -15.83 6.24 59.82
CA GLN A 291 -15.08 7.03 58.86
C GLN A 291 -14.40 6.10 57.83
N ASP A 292 -14.47 6.44 56.60
CA ASP A 292 -13.59 5.84 55.59
C ASP A 292 -12.12 6.24 55.86
N LEU A 293 -11.23 5.36 55.48
CA LEU A 293 -9.80 5.61 55.55
C LEU A 293 -9.24 5.92 54.17
N ALA A 294 -8.27 6.79 54.10
CA ALA A 294 -7.52 7.06 52.90
C ALA A 294 -6.02 6.89 53.14
N LEU A 295 -5.35 6.41 52.13
CA LEU A 295 -3.91 6.18 52.17
C LEU A 295 -3.30 6.28 50.77
N VAL A 296 -1.98 6.34 50.76
CA VAL A 296 -1.19 6.09 49.56
C VAL A 296 -0.40 4.82 49.79
N PHE A 297 -0.58 3.87 48.95
CA PHE A 297 0.33 2.75 48.88
C PHE A 297 1.48 3.10 47.94
N GLY A 298 2.71 2.87 48.42
CA GLY A 298 3.84 2.62 47.56
C GLY A 298 3.92 1.10 47.35
N GLU A 299 3.17 0.57 46.44
CA GLU A 299 3.33 -0.84 46.06
C GLU A 299 4.66 -1.00 45.32
N GLY A 300 5.49 -1.98 45.75
CA GLY A 300 6.44 -2.59 44.86
C GLY A 300 5.61 -3.15 43.70
N VAL A 301 5.96 -2.83 42.48
CA VAL A 301 5.25 -3.27 41.29
C VAL A 301 5.36 -4.79 41.22
N ASP A 302 4.46 -5.51 41.89
CA ASP A 302 4.32 -6.98 41.73
C ASP A 302 3.54 -7.32 40.46
N ASP A 303 2.77 -6.39 39.91
CA ASP A 303 2.20 -6.49 38.58
C ASP A 303 3.11 -5.74 37.62
N GLU A 304 3.90 -6.46 36.83
CA GLU A 304 4.62 -5.87 35.69
C GLU A 304 3.61 -5.13 34.83
N LYS A 305 3.75 -3.80 34.74
CA LYS A 305 2.91 -3.03 33.82
C LYS A 305 3.49 -3.10 32.44
N TYR A 306 2.66 -3.45 31.50
CA TYR A 306 3.02 -3.58 30.10
C TYR A 306 2.40 -2.47 29.26
N VAL A 307 3.06 -2.13 28.19
CA VAL A 307 2.55 -1.25 27.15
C VAL A 307 2.71 -1.93 25.80
N ASP A 308 1.62 -1.98 25.07
CA ASP A 308 1.59 -2.61 23.74
C ASP A 308 1.87 -1.59 22.67
N PHE A 309 2.61 -2.02 21.64
CA PHE A 309 2.92 -1.21 20.48
C PHE A 309 3.06 -2.09 19.24
N LYS A 310 2.37 -1.69 18.17
CA LYS A 310 2.39 -2.40 16.90
C LYS A 310 2.66 -1.46 15.73
N VAL A 311 3.52 -1.88 14.82
CA VAL A 311 3.73 -1.23 13.53
C VAL A 311 3.50 -2.21 12.41
N THR A 312 2.60 -1.86 11.50
CA THR A 312 2.37 -2.59 10.26
C THR A 312 3.13 -1.92 9.13
N TRP A 313 4.06 -2.64 8.52
CA TRP A 313 4.85 -2.17 7.39
C TRP A 313 4.10 -2.33 6.07
N VAL A 314 4.28 -1.36 5.18
CA VAL A 314 3.73 -1.43 3.83
C VAL A 314 4.47 -2.51 3.04
N GLN A 315 3.74 -3.47 2.50
CA GLN A 315 4.30 -4.55 1.71
C GLN A 315 4.41 -4.13 0.24
N TYR A 316 5.54 -4.44 -0.39
CA TYR A 316 5.82 -4.14 -1.80
C TYR A 316 5.97 -5.42 -2.62
N ALA A 317 5.59 -5.32 -3.89
CA ALA A 317 5.89 -6.30 -4.91
C ALA A 317 6.36 -5.59 -6.18
N SER A 318 7.14 -6.26 -7.00
CA SER A 318 7.61 -5.73 -8.28
C SER A 318 7.02 -6.51 -9.44
N VAL A 319 6.67 -5.81 -10.50
CA VAL A 319 6.22 -6.40 -11.77
C VAL A 319 7.24 -6.02 -12.84
N LYS A 320 7.74 -7.01 -13.57
CA LYS A 320 8.64 -6.86 -14.70
C LYS A 320 7.97 -7.39 -15.96
N VAL A 321 8.08 -6.65 -17.05
CA VAL A 321 7.64 -7.08 -18.38
C VAL A 321 8.85 -7.37 -19.24
N ILE A 322 8.76 -8.42 -20.05
CA ILE A 322 9.68 -8.70 -21.15
C ILE A 322 8.86 -8.68 -22.43
N LYS A 323 9.08 -7.66 -23.27
CA LYS A 323 8.42 -7.48 -24.56
C LYS A 323 9.24 -8.10 -25.68
N LYS A 324 8.61 -8.90 -26.53
CA LYS A 324 9.29 -9.57 -27.61
C LYS A 324 8.44 -9.71 -28.87
N ASP A 325 9.09 -9.93 -30.03
CA ASP A 325 8.43 -10.36 -31.26
C ASP A 325 7.82 -11.77 -31.06
N ALA A 326 6.65 -12.01 -31.63
CA ALA A 326 5.93 -13.28 -31.47
C ALA A 326 6.59 -14.46 -32.22
N LYS A 327 7.38 -14.18 -33.27
CA LYS A 327 7.95 -15.20 -34.17
C LYS A 327 9.47 -15.34 -34.00
N ALA A 328 10.17 -14.21 -33.83
CA ALA A 328 11.63 -14.18 -33.85
C ALA A 328 12.29 -14.09 -32.47
N ASP A 329 11.54 -13.99 -31.38
CA ASP A 329 12.02 -13.79 -30.02
C ASP A 329 12.88 -12.51 -29.83
N ALA A 330 12.86 -11.60 -30.81
CA ALA A 330 13.57 -10.32 -30.75
C ALA A 330 12.96 -9.43 -29.65
N LYS A 331 13.82 -8.76 -28.88
CA LYS A 331 13.39 -7.84 -27.81
C LYS A 331 12.89 -6.54 -28.41
N LEU A 332 11.77 -6.01 -27.85
CA LEU A 332 11.08 -4.86 -28.41
C LEU A 332 11.06 -3.69 -27.45
N ALA A 333 11.69 -2.57 -27.84
CA ALA A 333 11.67 -1.32 -27.08
C ALA A 333 10.42 -0.49 -27.40
N GLY A 334 10.02 0.38 -26.48
CA GLY A 334 8.99 1.39 -26.67
C GLY A 334 7.56 0.96 -26.33
N ALA A 335 7.32 -0.28 -25.90
CA ALA A 335 6.02 -0.71 -25.40
C ALA A 335 5.71 -0.09 -24.03
N VAL A 336 4.47 0.35 -23.82
CA VAL A 336 3.99 0.88 -22.54
C VAL A 336 2.86 0.01 -22.02
N PHE A 337 2.92 -0.35 -20.73
CA PHE A 337 1.92 -1.18 -20.06
C PHE A 337 1.23 -0.44 -18.93
N GLY A 338 -0.05 -0.72 -18.73
CA GLY A 338 -0.81 -0.37 -17.54
C GLY A 338 -0.93 -1.56 -16.60
N LEU A 339 -0.82 -1.30 -15.30
CA LEU A 339 -1.11 -2.25 -14.25
C LEU A 339 -2.43 -1.87 -13.60
N TYR A 340 -3.37 -2.81 -13.53
CA TYR A 340 -4.75 -2.57 -13.11
C TYR A 340 -5.13 -3.45 -11.92
N SER A 341 -6.03 -2.94 -11.07
CA SER A 341 -6.53 -3.70 -9.92
C SER A 341 -7.70 -4.63 -10.25
N ASP A 342 -8.33 -4.46 -11.42
CA ASP A 342 -9.50 -5.22 -11.85
C ASP A 342 -9.26 -5.98 -13.16
N THR A 343 -9.94 -7.10 -13.33
CA THR A 343 -9.82 -7.97 -14.51
C THR A 343 -10.23 -7.31 -15.82
N ASN A 344 -11.11 -6.30 -15.78
CA ASN A 344 -11.53 -5.55 -16.97
C ASN A 344 -10.55 -4.45 -17.36
N CYS A 345 -9.47 -4.26 -16.59
CA CYS A 345 -8.46 -3.21 -16.79
C CYS A 345 -9.07 -1.80 -16.89
N THR A 346 -10.00 -1.47 -15.99
CA THR A 346 -10.64 -0.16 -15.89
C THR A 346 -10.05 0.70 -14.76
N LYS A 347 -9.49 0.08 -13.71
CA LYS A 347 -8.92 0.74 -12.54
C LYS A 347 -7.40 0.68 -12.59
N LEU A 348 -6.81 1.70 -13.19
CA LEU A 348 -5.35 1.81 -13.33
C LEU A 348 -4.70 2.04 -11.96
N ILE A 349 -3.75 1.18 -11.59
CA ILE A 349 -2.87 1.37 -10.43
C ILE A 349 -1.72 2.31 -10.83
N THR A 350 -0.99 1.93 -11.88
CA THR A 350 0.13 2.71 -12.42
C THR A 350 0.46 2.28 -13.85
N LYS A 351 1.32 3.07 -14.54
CA LYS A 351 1.92 2.69 -15.82
C LYS A 351 3.37 2.30 -15.58
N LEU A 352 3.84 1.29 -16.31
CA LEU A 352 5.25 0.98 -16.39
C LEU A 352 5.93 2.01 -17.32
N PRO A 353 7.23 2.28 -17.13
CA PRO A 353 8.01 3.00 -18.15
C PRO A 353 7.95 2.26 -19.50
N ALA A 354 8.30 2.94 -20.58
CA ALA A 354 8.44 2.26 -21.87
C ALA A 354 9.54 1.18 -21.79
N THR A 355 9.33 0.04 -22.46
CA THR A 355 10.35 -1.01 -22.53
C THR A 355 11.64 -0.49 -23.16
N ASP A 356 12.77 -0.87 -22.59
CA ASP A 356 14.11 -0.50 -23.03
C ASP A 356 14.59 -1.33 -24.25
N ALA A 357 15.85 -1.20 -24.62
CA ALA A 357 16.47 -1.95 -25.72
C ALA A 357 16.52 -3.47 -25.48
N ASN A 358 16.41 -3.92 -24.23
CA ASN A 358 16.30 -5.34 -23.86
C ASN A 358 14.86 -5.82 -23.86
N GLY A 359 13.89 -4.96 -24.21
CA GLY A 359 12.47 -5.22 -24.14
C GLY A 359 11.93 -5.24 -22.71
N GLU A 360 12.64 -4.64 -21.75
CA GLU A 360 12.31 -4.73 -20.34
C GLU A 360 11.72 -3.43 -19.78
N ALA A 361 10.72 -3.58 -18.93
CA ALA A 361 10.20 -2.51 -18.08
C ALA A 361 9.81 -3.08 -16.73
N SER A 362 9.98 -2.33 -15.65
CA SER A 362 9.61 -2.76 -14.32
C SER A 362 9.02 -1.63 -13.49
N VAL A 363 8.19 -2.00 -12.53
CA VAL A 363 7.63 -1.09 -11.53
C VAL A 363 7.50 -1.79 -10.19
N GLN A 364 7.74 -1.07 -9.12
CA GLN A 364 7.45 -1.49 -7.75
C GLN A 364 6.14 -0.84 -7.30
N ILE A 365 5.26 -1.62 -6.69
CA ILE A 365 3.96 -1.16 -6.19
C ILE A 365 3.71 -1.64 -4.76
N ILE A 366 2.83 -0.94 -4.05
CA ILE A 366 2.30 -1.42 -2.77
C ILE A 366 1.38 -2.61 -3.04
N LYS A 367 1.63 -3.73 -2.37
CA LYS A 367 0.79 -4.93 -2.48
C LYS A 367 -0.47 -4.76 -1.64
N THR A 368 -1.55 -4.32 -2.27
CA THR A 368 -2.88 -4.21 -1.64
C THR A 368 -3.79 -5.39 -1.94
N GLN A 369 -3.39 -6.24 -2.88
CA GLN A 369 -4.12 -7.45 -3.30
C GLN A 369 -3.15 -8.50 -3.85
N ASP A 370 -3.58 -9.76 -3.98
CA ASP A 370 -2.71 -10.85 -4.43
C ASP A 370 -2.52 -10.93 -5.95
N THR A 371 -3.46 -10.42 -6.72
CA THR A 371 -3.43 -10.47 -8.18
C THR A 371 -3.75 -9.12 -8.77
N VAL A 372 -2.92 -8.66 -9.71
CA VAL A 372 -3.16 -7.48 -10.55
C VAL A 372 -3.16 -7.87 -12.02
N TYR A 373 -3.59 -6.98 -12.90
CA TYR A 373 -3.74 -7.25 -14.32
C TYR A 373 -2.85 -6.32 -15.13
N LEU A 374 -2.00 -6.92 -15.97
CA LEU A 374 -1.11 -6.20 -16.86
C LEU A 374 -1.71 -6.17 -18.26
N LYS A 375 -1.81 -4.99 -18.87
CA LYS A 375 -2.32 -4.82 -20.24
C LYS A 375 -1.50 -3.80 -20.99
N GLU A 376 -1.24 -4.08 -22.26
CA GLU A 376 -0.55 -3.15 -23.13
C GLU A 376 -1.42 -1.93 -23.45
N ILE A 377 -0.82 -0.73 -23.39
CA ILE A 377 -1.44 0.55 -23.71
C ILE A 377 -0.88 1.07 -25.06
N THR A 378 0.42 0.90 -25.25
CA THR A 378 1.12 1.32 -26.46
C THR A 378 2.02 0.20 -26.94
N ALA A 379 1.82 -0.25 -28.16
CA ALA A 379 2.69 -1.21 -28.82
C ALA A 379 3.93 -0.52 -29.42
N PRO A 380 5.04 -1.24 -29.62
CA PRO A 380 6.19 -0.74 -30.36
C PRO A 380 5.79 -0.37 -31.80
N THR A 381 6.49 0.62 -32.40
CA THR A 381 6.23 1.02 -33.79
C THR A 381 6.43 -0.17 -34.74
N GLY A 382 5.49 -0.38 -35.66
CA GLY A 382 5.49 -1.51 -36.60
C GLY A 382 4.73 -2.74 -36.08
N TYR A 383 4.25 -2.71 -34.83
CA TYR A 383 3.48 -3.78 -34.24
C TYR A 383 2.03 -3.40 -34.01
N ARG A 384 1.16 -4.40 -33.97
CA ARG A 384 -0.22 -4.23 -33.51
C ARG A 384 -0.28 -4.45 -32.01
N ILE A 385 -1.23 -3.77 -31.34
CA ILE A 385 -1.40 -3.87 -29.91
C ILE A 385 -1.85 -5.27 -29.49
N ASN A 386 -1.26 -5.78 -28.41
CA ASN A 386 -1.71 -6.99 -27.74
C ASN A 386 -2.83 -6.65 -26.75
N ALA A 387 -4.07 -6.97 -27.09
CA ALA A 387 -5.23 -6.65 -26.27
C ALA A 387 -5.39 -7.56 -25.03
N THR A 388 -4.54 -8.58 -24.87
CA THR A 388 -4.61 -9.56 -23.77
C THR A 388 -4.33 -8.90 -22.43
N ALA A 389 -5.18 -9.16 -21.45
CA ALA A 389 -4.92 -8.85 -20.05
C ALA A 389 -4.23 -10.06 -19.37
N TYR A 390 -3.07 -9.86 -18.82
CA TYR A 390 -2.27 -10.88 -18.15
C TYR A 390 -2.48 -10.82 -16.65
N ASN A 391 -2.83 -11.95 -16.03
CA ASN A 391 -2.90 -12.07 -14.58
C ASN A 391 -1.49 -12.09 -13.97
N VAL A 392 -1.23 -11.22 -13.01
CA VAL A 392 0.06 -11.08 -12.34
C VAL A 392 -0.14 -11.35 -10.85
N LYS A 393 0.33 -12.51 -10.38
CA LYS A 393 0.34 -12.82 -8.95
C LYS A 393 1.48 -12.06 -8.28
N LEU A 394 1.15 -11.30 -7.23
CA LEU A 394 2.09 -10.51 -6.47
C LEU A 394 2.58 -11.29 -5.24
N GLU A 395 3.88 -11.36 -5.05
CA GLU A 395 4.52 -11.90 -3.86
C GLU A 395 5.35 -10.80 -3.19
N VAL A 396 5.24 -10.72 -1.86
CA VAL A 396 5.94 -9.67 -1.07
C VAL A 396 7.45 -9.74 -1.31
N SER A 397 8.05 -8.58 -1.57
CA SER A 397 9.49 -8.41 -1.82
C SER A 397 10.05 -9.20 -3.02
N LYS A 398 9.17 -9.72 -3.90
CA LYS A 398 9.59 -10.43 -5.12
C LYS A 398 9.18 -9.70 -6.38
N THR A 399 9.85 -10.05 -7.47
CA THR A 399 9.53 -9.58 -8.83
C THR A 399 8.83 -10.69 -9.60
N THR A 400 7.59 -10.43 -10.02
CA THR A 400 6.87 -11.29 -10.97
C THR A 400 7.15 -10.82 -12.38
N THR A 401 7.66 -11.71 -13.24
CA THR A 401 7.99 -11.40 -14.64
C THR A 401 6.92 -11.93 -15.57
N VAL A 402 6.45 -11.08 -16.50
CA VAL A 402 5.49 -11.41 -17.54
C VAL A 402 6.11 -11.20 -18.92
N THR A 403 6.10 -12.23 -19.77
CA THR A 403 6.56 -12.12 -21.15
C THR A 403 5.36 -11.88 -22.05
N VAL A 404 5.42 -10.79 -22.84
CA VAL A 404 4.33 -10.35 -23.72
C VAL A 404 4.84 -10.32 -25.17
N PRO A 405 4.37 -11.24 -26.05
CA PRO A 405 4.70 -11.22 -27.46
C PRO A 405 3.79 -10.27 -28.23
N ASP A 406 4.32 -9.61 -29.27
CA ASP A 406 3.53 -8.88 -30.26
C ASP A 406 3.71 -9.43 -31.66
N GLU A 407 2.67 -9.29 -32.46
CA GLU A 407 2.72 -9.59 -33.89
C GLU A 407 2.99 -8.33 -34.70
N GLU A 408 3.93 -8.44 -35.63
CA GLU A 408 4.23 -7.39 -36.62
C GLU A 408 2.99 -7.03 -37.43
N GLN A 409 2.78 -5.76 -37.71
CA GLN A 409 1.75 -5.31 -38.63
C GLN A 409 2.17 -5.65 -40.07
N MET A 410 1.36 -6.46 -40.76
CA MET A 410 1.63 -6.88 -42.13
C MET A 410 0.75 -6.12 -43.12
N GLY A 411 1.13 -6.18 -44.39
CA GLY A 411 0.40 -5.53 -45.48
C GLY A 411 -0.22 -6.50 -46.48
N GLN A 412 -1.23 -5.99 -47.16
CA GLN A 412 -1.84 -6.61 -48.33
C GLN A 412 -1.82 -5.61 -49.51
N LEU A 413 -1.33 -6.06 -50.65
CA LEU A 413 -1.31 -5.31 -51.92
C LEU A 413 -2.24 -5.94 -52.91
N THR A 414 -3.16 -5.18 -53.50
CA THR A 414 -4.00 -5.60 -54.61
C THR A 414 -3.58 -4.88 -55.90
N VAL A 415 -3.31 -5.66 -56.94
CA VAL A 415 -2.98 -5.15 -58.27
C VAL A 415 -4.14 -5.44 -59.21
N TYR A 416 -4.69 -4.41 -59.77
CA TYR A 416 -5.76 -4.51 -60.75
C TYR A 416 -5.27 -4.28 -62.16
N LYS A 417 -5.87 -5.01 -63.10
CA LYS A 417 -5.69 -4.80 -64.53
C LYS A 417 -6.97 -4.32 -65.17
N GLU A 418 -6.85 -3.25 -65.96
CA GLU A 418 -7.94 -2.73 -66.78
C GLU A 418 -7.52 -2.62 -68.24
N GLY A 419 -8.50 -2.72 -69.12
CA GLY A 419 -8.32 -2.51 -70.55
C GLY A 419 -9.63 -2.20 -71.26
N GLN A 420 -9.54 -1.64 -72.46
CA GLN A 420 -10.70 -1.31 -73.25
C GLN A 420 -11.24 -2.59 -73.92
N VAL A 421 -12.48 -2.95 -73.67
CA VAL A 421 -13.20 -4.05 -74.33
C VAL A 421 -14.22 -3.47 -75.29
N LEU A 422 -14.40 -4.12 -76.40
CA LEU A 422 -15.46 -3.80 -77.37
C LEU A 422 -16.83 -4.05 -76.78
N THR A 423 -17.69 -3.05 -76.77
CA THR A 423 -19.06 -3.17 -76.21
C THR A 423 -20.14 -3.05 -77.25
N GLY A 424 -19.77 -2.55 -78.45
CA GLY A 424 -20.70 -2.42 -79.54
C GLY A 424 -20.06 -1.70 -80.75
N ALA A 425 -20.83 -1.59 -81.81
CA ALA A 425 -20.46 -0.86 -83.00
C ALA A 425 -21.66 -0.10 -83.58
N ASP A 426 -21.47 1.11 -84.00
CA ASP A 426 -22.45 1.88 -84.78
C ASP A 426 -22.05 1.74 -86.26
N VAL A 427 -22.92 1.10 -87.05
CA VAL A 427 -22.73 0.96 -88.47
C VAL A 427 -23.52 2.03 -89.18
N THR A 428 -22.84 2.85 -90.03
CA THR A 428 -23.45 3.90 -90.81
C THR A 428 -23.06 3.74 -92.30
N GLU A 429 -23.65 4.56 -93.15
CA GLU A 429 -23.30 4.54 -94.58
C GLU A 429 -21.82 5.00 -94.83
N ASN A 430 -21.25 5.69 -93.85
CA ASN A 430 -19.87 6.20 -93.91
C ASN A 430 -18.86 5.25 -93.23
N GLY A 431 -19.28 4.09 -92.75
CA GLY A 431 -18.42 3.11 -92.07
C GLY A 431 -18.90 2.73 -90.65
N THR A 432 -18.04 2.00 -89.92
CA THR A 432 -18.35 1.43 -88.61
C THR A 432 -17.49 2.13 -87.54
N THR A 433 -18.15 2.64 -86.50
CA THR A 433 -17.47 3.20 -85.33
C THR A 433 -17.61 2.21 -84.18
N PHE A 434 -16.50 1.71 -83.62
CA PHE A 434 -16.47 0.78 -82.53
C PHE A 434 -16.54 1.52 -81.18
N LYS A 435 -17.37 0.99 -80.23
CA LYS A 435 -17.52 1.50 -78.87
C LYS A 435 -16.76 0.65 -77.89
N TYR A 436 -16.05 1.25 -76.97
CA TYR A 436 -15.21 0.59 -75.98
C TYR A 436 -15.47 1.13 -74.58
N GLU A 437 -15.43 0.20 -73.60
CA GLU A 437 -15.48 0.52 -72.19
C GLU A 437 -14.26 -0.06 -71.46
N LYS A 438 -13.80 0.63 -70.43
CA LYS A 438 -12.76 0.09 -69.55
C LYS A 438 -13.39 -0.97 -68.65
N ARG A 439 -12.83 -2.17 -68.67
CA ARG A 439 -13.24 -3.30 -67.81
C ARG A 439 -12.02 -4.00 -67.23
N ARG A 440 -12.23 -4.67 -66.09
CA ARG A 440 -11.21 -5.53 -65.46
C ARG A 440 -10.82 -6.67 -66.41
N GLN A 441 -9.50 -6.96 -66.47
CA GLN A 441 -8.93 -7.95 -67.40
C GLN A 441 -8.22 -9.07 -66.65
N LYS A 442 -8.59 -10.32 -66.92
CA LYS A 442 -7.86 -11.51 -66.47
C LYS A 442 -6.66 -11.81 -67.34
N GLY A 443 -5.66 -12.54 -66.77
CA GLY A 443 -4.54 -13.10 -67.57
C GLY A 443 -3.35 -12.15 -67.75
N ALA A 444 -3.35 -10.96 -67.16
CA ALA A 444 -2.13 -10.16 -67.00
C ALA A 444 -1.18 -10.85 -66.03
N ILE A 445 0.11 -10.87 -66.33
CA ILE A 445 1.14 -11.46 -65.45
C ILE A 445 2.05 -10.35 -64.94
N TYR A 446 2.28 -10.37 -63.62
CA TYR A 446 3.11 -9.38 -62.91
C TYR A 446 4.24 -10.04 -62.16
N ASP A 447 5.37 -9.38 -62.06
CA ASP A 447 6.45 -9.64 -61.11
C ASP A 447 6.53 -8.48 -60.15
N VAL A 448 6.81 -8.73 -58.85
CA VAL A 448 6.91 -7.74 -57.79
C VAL A 448 8.30 -7.78 -57.21
N TYR A 449 8.90 -6.61 -57.09
CA TYR A 449 10.27 -6.39 -56.60
C TYR A 449 10.26 -5.45 -55.39
N ALA A 450 11.28 -5.55 -54.55
CA ALA A 450 11.51 -4.61 -53.46
C ALA A 450 11.98 -3.23 -54.03
N GLY A 451 11.22 -2.17 -53.79
CA GLY A 451 11.53 -0.82 -54.26
C GLY A 451 12.58 -0.12 -53.39
N ALA A 452 12.75 -0.57 -52.17
CA ALA A 452 13.77 -0.19 -51.19
C ALA A 452 14.16 -1.42 -50.35
N ASP A 453 15.16 -1.31 -49.49
CA ASP A 453 15.44 -2.35 -48.48
C ASP A 453 14.21 -2.52 -47.59
N ILE A 454 13.67 -3.72 -47.54
CA ILE A 454 12.52 -4.08 -46.70
C ILE A 454 13.02 -4.81 -45.46
N LYS A 455 12.58 -4.35 -44.29
CA LYS A 455 12.98 -4.91 -43.00
C LYS A 455 11.74 -5.33 -42.20
N THR A 456 11.92 -6.27 -41.29
CA THR A 456 10.94 -6.55 -40.22
C THR A 456 10.80 -5.34 -39.31
N ALA A 457 9.75 -5.29 -38.51
CA ALA A 457 9.55 -4.20 -37.54
C ALA A 457 10.67 -4.14 -36.48
N TYR A 458 11.34 -5.25 -36.16
CA TYR A 458 12.52 -5.29 -35.26
C TYR A 458 13.85 -5.02 -35.98
N GLY A 459 13.84 -4.70 -37.30
CA GLY A 459 14.98 -4.20 -38.05
C GLY A 459 15.78 -5.26 -38.84
N ALA A 460 15.39 -6.56 -38.79
CA ALA A 460 16.05 -7.57 -39.62
C ALA A 460 15.73 -7.37 -41.11
N LYS A 461 16.76 -7.45 -41.97
CA LYS A 461 16.58 -7.30 -43.41
C LYS A 461 15.87 -8.52 -43.99
N VAL A 462 14.79 -8.28 -44.76
CA VAL A 462 14.00 -9.30 -45.49
C VAL A 462 14.37 -9.31 -46.96
N TYR A 463 14.40 -8.13 -47.60
CA TYR A 463 14.77 -7.94 -49.00
C TYR A 463 15.71 -6.73 -49.15
N SER A 464 16.64 -6.83 -50.08
CA SER A 464 17.40 -5.67 -50.57
C SER A 464 16.64 -4.97 -51.71
N LYS A 465 16.88 -3.69 -51.93
CA LYS A 465 16.33 -2.98 -53.06
C LYS A 465 16.62 -3.72 -54.38
N GLY A 466 15.60 -4.00 -55.17
CA GLY A 466 15.68 -4.72 -56.45
C GLY A 466 15.49 -6.22 -56.36
N ASP A 467 15.47 -6.78 -55.17
CA ASP A 467 15.22 -8.22 -55.01
C ASP A 467 13.81 -8.59 -55.48
N LEU A 468 13.69 -9.78 -56.12
CA LEU A 468 12.42 -10.34 -56.53
C LEU A 468 11.64 -10.84 -55.31
N VAL A 469 10.47 -10.26 -55.05
CA VAL A 469 9.58 -10.63 -53.94
C VAL A 469 8.62 -11.74 -54.36
N LYS A 470 8.02 -11.60 -55.55
CA LYS A 470 7.09 -12.59 -56.07
C LYS A 470 7.04 -12.47 -57.62
N GLU A 471 6.96 -13.61 -58.29
CA GLU A 471 6.91 -13.66 -59.77
C GLU A 471 5.66 -14.39 -60.31
N ASN A 472 5.39 -14.15 -61.58
CA ASN A 472 4.35 -14.86 -62.36
C ASN A 472 2.95 -14.75 -61.73
N LEU A 473 2.63 -13.60 -61.16
CA LEU A 473 1.34 -13.30 -60.58
C LEU A 473 0.31 -12.99 -61.65
N THR A 474 -0.68 -13.87 -61.84
CA THR A 474 -1.68 -13.75 -62.88
C THR A 474 -2.99 -13.18 -62.37
N THR A 475 -3.57 -12.17 -63.04
CA THR A 475 -4.87 -11.60 -62.66
C THR A 475 -5.98 -12.62 -62.89
N ASP A 476 -6.86 -12.73 -61.90
CA ASP A 476 -8.03 -13.61 -61.86
C ASP A 476 -9.20 -13.13 -62.75
N SER A 477 -10.36 -13.77 -62.63
CA SER A 477 -11.58 -13.35 -63.33
C SER A 477 -12.10 -11.98 -62.97
N ASN A 478 -11.70 -11.43 -61.80
CA ASN A 478 -12.00 -10.07 -61.34
C ASN A 478 -10.95 -9.07 -61.79
N GLY A 479 -9.97 -9.49 -62.60
CA GLY A 479 -8.85 -8.70 -63.04
C GLY A 479 -7.92 -8.27 -61.89
N ALA A 480 -7.80 -9.10 -60.84
CA ALA A 480 -7.06 -8.78 -59.64
C ALA A 480 -5.97 -9.79 -59.32
N VAL A 481 -4.87 -9.33 -58.73
CA VAL A 481 -3.88 -10.12 -58.01
C VAL A 481 -3.82 -9.60 -56.58
N ILE A 482 -3.86 -10.47 -55.59
CA ILE A 482 -3.80 -10.14 -54.17
C ILE A 482 -2.58 -10.81 -53.54
N LEU A 483 -1.66 -9.97 -53.04
CA LEU A 483 -0.51 -10.39 -52.25
C LEU A 483 -0.80 -10.10 -50.79
N LYS A 484 -0.72 -11.14 -49.94
CA LYS A 484 -0.95 -11.06 -48.48
C LYS A 484 0.35 -11.29 -47.72
N ASN A 485 0.36 -10.89 -46.46
CA ASN A 485 1.47 -11.10 -45.53
C ASN A 485 2.79 -10.48 -46.02
N LEU A 486 2.70 -9.30 -46.60
CA LEU A 486 3.86 -8.50 -47.00
C LEU A 486 4.37 -7.70 -45.77
N HIS A 487 5.69 -7.69 -45.57
CA HIS A 487 6.30 -6.72 -44.66
C HIS A 487 6.03 -5.28 -45.13
N LEU A 488 5.97 -4.35 -44.19
CA LEU A 488 5.81 -2.93 -44.55
C LEU A 488 7.04 -2.45 -45.31
N GLY A 489 6.82 -1.71 -46.38
CA GLY A 489 7.90 -1.23 -47.24
C GLY A 489 7.39 -0.82 -48.62
N THR A 490 8.31 -0.48 -49.52
CA THR A 490 8.02 -0.06 -50.90
C THR A 490 8.23 -1.19 -51.89
N TYR A 491 7.25 -1.44 -52.72
CA TYR A 491 7.23 -2.49 -53.74
C TYR A 491 7.13 -1.87 -55.13
N ILE A 492 7.86 -2.43 -56.10
CA ILE A 492 7.76 -2.11 -57.54
C ILE A 492 7.07 -3.24 -58.23
N ILE A 493 5.95 -2.98 -58.89
CA ILE A 493 5.17 -3.93 -59.66
C ILE A 493 5.47 -3.68 -61.14
N LYS A 494 5.85 -4.75 -61.87
CA LYS A 494 6.14 -4.71 -63.28
C LYS A 494 5.21 -5.66 -64.02
N GLU A 495 4.56 -5.20 -65.11
CA GLU A 495 3.81 -6.06 -65.97
C GLU A 495 4.77 -6.89 -66.84
N LYS A 496 4.81 -8.20 -66.63
CA LYS A 496 5.60 -9.13 -67.43
C LYS A 496 4.92 -9.45 -68.74
N GLN A 497 3.60 -9.63 -68.70
CA GLN A 497 2.80 -9.97 -69.86
C GLN A 497 1.41 -9.34 -69.77
N ALA A 498 0.99 -8.62 -70.80
CA ALA A 498 -0.36 -8.10 -70.95
C ALA A 498 -1.37 -9.20 -71.24
N PRO A 499 -2.67 -9.03 -70.94
CA PRO A 499 -3.72 -9.91 -71.38
C PRO A 499 -3.76 -9.99 -72.92
N THR A 500 -4.27 -11.09 -73.47
CA THR A 500 -4.45 -11.30 -74.91
C THR A 500 -5.22 -10.14 -75.54
N GLY A 501 -4.72 -9.56 -76.65
CA GLY A 501 -5.32 -8.43 -77.33
C GLY A 501 -4.92 -7.06 -76.81
N PHE A 502 -4.05 -6.98 -75.80
CA PHE A 502 -3.55 -5.74 -75.22
C PHE A 502 -2.05 -5.60 -75.45
N TYR A 503 -1.59 -4.33 -75.45
CA TYR A 503 -0.19 -3.98 -75.61
C TYR A 503 0.45 -3.74 -74.22
N ASN A 504 1.59 -4.40 -73.98
CA ASN A 504 2.38 -4.13 -72.76
C ASN A 504 3.32 -2.94 -73.00
N ALA A 505 3.04 -1.81 -72.35
CA ALA A 505 3.86 -0.61 -72.46
C ALA A 505 5.11 -0.62 -71.56
N GLY A 506 5.32 -1.70 -70.78
CA GLY A 506 6.42 -1.78 -69.83
C GLY A 506 6.24 -0.87 -68.60
N GLU A 507 4.99 -0.51 -68.28
CA GLU A 507 4.71 0.34 -67.11
C GLU A 507 5.15 -0.34 -65.81
N GLU A 508 5.80 0.42 -64.95
CA GLU A 508 6.14 0.03 -63.56
C GLU A 508 5.40 0.93 -62.59
N LYS A 509 4.91 0.35 -61.48
CA LYS A 509 4.26 1.12 -60.42
C LYS A 509 4.90 0.85 -59.07
N SER A 510 5.13 1.97 -58.33
CA SER A 510 5.63 1.92 -56.97
C SER A 510 4.47 2.01 -55.99
N VAL A 511 4.40 1.10 -55.01
CA VAL A 511 3.40 1.12 -53.95
C VAL A 511 4.10 0.96 -52.63
N THR A 512 3.75 1.80 -51.63
CA THR A 512 4.31 1.77 -50.30
C THR A 512 3.24 1.32 -49.29
N LEU A 513 3.56 0.30 -48.50
CA LEU A 513 2.82 -0.16 -47.33
C LEU A 513 3.48 0.47 -46.11
N SER A 514 2.80 1.39 -45.44
CA SER A 514 3.32 2.15 -44.29
C SER A 514 2.57 1.76 -43.02
N TYR A 515 3.24 1.81 -41.87
CA TYR A 515 2.61 1.59 -40.57
C TYR A 515 1.39 2.50 -40.38
N ALA A 516 0.24 1.89 -40.08
CA ALA A 516 -1.04 2.58 -39.98
C ALA A 516 -1.54 2.75 -38.52
N GLY A 517 -0.65 2.55 -37.54
CA GLY A 517 -0.96 2.62 -36.12
C GLY A 517 -1.30 1.24 -35.53
N GLN A 518 -1.17 1.13 -34.21
CA GLN A 518 -1.24 -0.14 -33.46
C GLN A 518 -2.61 -0.84 -33.51
N ASN A 519 -3.67 -0.13 -33.87
CA ASN A 519 -5.05 -0.66 -33.91
C ASN A 519 -5.46 -1.19 -35.28
N VAL A 520 -4.55 -1.21 -36.26
CA VAL A 520 -4.78 -1.71 -37.61
C VAL A 520 -4.12 -3.07 -37.74
N ASP A 521 -4.91 -4.12 -38.00
CA ASP A 521 -4.40 -5.49 -38.13
C ASP A 521 -3.59 -5.68 -39.41
N VAL A 522 -4.10 -5.19 -40.55
CA VAL A 522 -3.48 -5.31 -41.87
C VAL A 522 -3.57 -3.99 -42.62
N VAL A 523 -2.45 -3.56 -43.21
CA VAL A 523 -2.41 -2.38 -44.08
C VAL A 523 -2.80 -2.79 -45.48
N PHE A 524 -3.80 -2.14 -46.08
CA PHE A 524 -4.25 -2.40 -47.44
C PHE A 524 -3.76 -1.27 -48.38
N SER A 525 -3.27 -1.68 -49.54
CA SER A 525 -2.98 -0.75 -50.65
C SER A 525 -3.37 -1.42 -51.97
N GLU A 526 -3.66 -0.60 -52.96
CA GLU A 526 -4.03 -1.07 -54.31
C GLU A 526 -3.41 -0.20 -55.39
N THR A 527 -3.26 -0.79 -56.59
CA THR A 527 -2.84 -0.08 -57.78
C THR A 527 -3.51 -0.70 -59.01
N THR A 528 -3.71 0.11 -60.05
CA THR A 528 -4.39 -0.31 -61.27
C THR A 528 -3.50 -0.02 -62.50
N PHE A 529 -3.24 -1.02 -63.31
CA PHE A 529 -2.60 -0.92 -64.60
C PHE A 529 -3.64 -0.87 -65.68
N THR A 530 -3.47 0.01 -66.67
CA THR A 530 -4.38 0.10 -67.83
C THR A 530 -3.57 -0.08 -69.10
N ASN A 531 -3.96 -1.05 -69.96
CA ASN A 531 -3.31 -1.26 -71.22
C ASN A 531 -4.21 -0.81 -72.39
N ASP A 532 -3.59 -0.32 -73.43
CA ASP A 532 -4.23 -0.04 -74.69
C ASP A 532 -4.38 -1.35 -75.49
N ARG A 533 -5.39 -1.36 -76.31
CA ARG A 533 -5.62 -2.43 -77.27
C ARG A 533 -4.46 -2.53 -78.26
N GLN A 534 -4.13 -3.70 -78.72
CA GLN A 534 -3.35 -3.89 -79.92
C GLN A 534 -4.12 -3.32 -81.09
N LYS A 535 -3.46 -2.54 -81.93
CA LYS A 535 -4.02 -1.99 -83.12
C LYS A 535 -3.31 -2.59 -84.32
N ALA A 536 -4.04 -2.82 -85.38
CA ALA A 536 -3.50 -3.23 -86.67
C ALA A 536 -3.74 -2.14 -87.69
N GLU A 537 -2.77 -1.91 -88.51
CA GLU A 537 -2.86 -1.02 -89.67
C GLU A 537 -2.87 -1.87 -90.92
N VAL A 538 -3.75 -1.54 -91.83
CA VAL A 538 -3.85 -2.23 -93.15
C VAL A 538 -3.48 -1.17 -94.16
N VAL A 539 -2.36 -1.37 -94.86
CA VAL A 539 -1.93 -0.55 -95.95
C VAL A 539 -2.26 -1.31 -97.26
N VAL A 540 -3.01 -0.64 -98.15
CA VAL A 540 -3.35 -1.16 -99.42
C VAL A 540 -2.65 -0.31 -100.48
N THR A 541 -1.82 -0.97 -101.34
CA THR A 541 -1.15 -0.30 -102.49
C THR A 541 -1.79 -0.76 -103.74
N LYS A 542 -2.30 0.13 -104.53
CA LYS A 542 -2.81 -0.11 -105.87
C LYS A 542 -1.70 0.11 -106.89
N GLN A 543 -1.46 -0.87 -107.73
CA GLN A 543 -0.43 -0.75 -108.79
C GLN A 543 -1.04 -1.15 -110.13
N ASP A 544 -0.52 -0.64 -111.22
CA ASP A 544 -0.76 -1.11 -112.58
C ASP A 544 -0.17 -2.53 -112.72
N LYS A 545 -0.88 -3.38 -113.38
CA LYS A 545 -0.54 -4.83 -113.47
C LYS A 545 0.75 -5.04 -114.27
N ASP A 546 0.96 -4.24 -115.40
CA ASP A 546 2.03 -4.49 -116.33
C ASP A 546 3.30 -3.66 -116.08
N THR A 547 3.14 -2.48 -115.47
CA THR A 547 4.23 -1.58 -115.22
C THR A 547 4.63 -1.53 -113.73
N GLU A 548 3.87 -2.11 -112.81
CA GLU A 548 4.03 -2.05 -111.40
C GLU A 548 4.07 -0.58 -110.80
N ASN A 549 3.71 0.35 -111.59
CA ASN A 549 3.69 1.81 -111.13
C ASN A 549 2.49 2.02 -110.19
N PRO A 550 2.61 2.78 -109.14
CA PRO A 550 1.51 3.14 -108.22
C PRO A 550 0.38 3.80 -109.02
N LEU A 551 -0.87 3.38 -108.74
CA LEU A 551 -2.06 3.98 -109.36
C LEU A 551 -2.82 4.77 -108.28
N ASP A 552 -3.04 6.04 -108.55
CA ASP A 552 -3.82 6.93 -107.73
C ASP A 552 -5.33 6.80 -108.07
N GLY A 553 -6.19 7.20 -107.10
CA GLY A 553 -7.64 7.21 -107.22
C GLY A 553 -8.34 5.88 -106.99
N GLY A 554 -7.63 4.83 -106.62
CA GLY A 554 -8.26 3.51 -106.26
C GLY A 554 -9.10 3.57 -104.99
N ILE A 555 -10.37 3.20 -105.02
CA ILE A 555 -11.26 3.17 -103.83
C ILE A 555 -11.41 1.74 -103.41
N PHE A 556 -11.16 1.51 -102.13
CA PHE A 556 -11.27 0.16 -101.54
C PHE A 556 -12.24 0.17 -100.34
N GLY A 557 -13.01 -0.87 -100.16
CA GLY A 557 -13.76 -1.10 -98.94
C GLY A 557 -13.12 -2.22 -98.11
N LEU A 558 -12.99 -2.00 -96.84
CA LEU A 558 -12.50 -2.98 -95.87
C LEU A 558 -13.72 -3.65 -95.19
N TYR A 559 -13.83 -4.93 -95.30
CA TYR A 559 -14.94 -5.70 -94.75
C TYR A 559 -14.43 -6.72 -93.78
N ALA A 560 -15.21 -6.97 -92.70
CA ALA A 560 -14.91 -8.04 -91.75
C ALA A 560 -15.19 -9.40 -92.43
N ALA A 561 -14.19 -10.30 -92.43
CA ALA A 561 -14.34 -11.69 -92.96
C ALA A 561 -15.01 -12.60 -91.95
N SER A 562 -15.06 -12.22 -90.65
CA SER A 562 -15.73 -12.92 -89.57
C SER A 562 -16.14 -11.93 -88.48
N ASP A 563 -16.90 -12.39 -87.49
CA ASP A 563 -17.25 -11.49 -86.34
C ASP A 563 -16.00 -10.92 -85.67
N ILE A 564 -16.01 -9.64 -85.50
CA ILE A 564 -14.97 -8.96 -84.74
C ILE A 564 -15.31 -9.11 -83.24
N LYS A 565 -14.43 -9.83 -82.54
CA LYS A 565 -14.60 -10.19 -81.12
C LYS A 565 -13.47 -9.61 -80.31
N ASN A 566 -13.77 -9.41 -79.02
CA ASN A 566 -12.74 -9.09 -78.00
C ASN A 566 -11.85 -10.26 -77.69
#